data_446d1c3f961e57df9948bdb872c68335
#
_entry.id   446d1c3f961e57df9948bdb872c68335
#
_cell.length_a   1.000
_cell.length_b   1.000
_cell.length_c   1.000
_cell.angle_alpha   90.00
_cell.angle_beta   90.00
_cell.angle_gamma   90.00
#
_symmetry.space_group_name_H-M   'P 1'
#
loop_
_entity.id
_entity.type
_entity.pdbx_description
1 polymer ?
#
loop_
_entity_poly.entity_id
_entity_poly.type
_entity_poly.pdbx_seq_one_letter_code
_entity_poly.pdbx_strand_id
1 'polypeptide(L)'
;MTRLVHVLVPPSPGSSLQLFFFSIIFFLGRCLTSNLFSVFMHVFFFRQRQKESLVLIASENFASASVIEALGSVMQNKYSEGYPNARYYGGNENIDRVELLCQDRALKAFNLDPAEWGVNVQSLSGSPANFQVFNALINPHDRIMGLDLPHGGHLTHGFYTPKKKISATSIFFESMPYRLDEATGTIDYDTLDTNAQLFRPKIIIAGASAYSRDLDYGRFREICDSNGAYLMADMAHVSGLVAAGLHSSPFEHADVVTTTTHKSLRGPRGALIFYRRGERQIGKKTVKYDIEDKINFSVFPGLQGGPHNHTITALATALKQAASPDFVDYQRQVISNSKTFANALMERGYELVSGGTDNHLVLVDLRSKGIDGARVERVMELARMACNKNTVPGDKSALVPSGVRMGTPALTTRGFVDADFVQVAEFFDRAVQISLTIKKDAESRKLKDFLASLPDENANADILALRQEVIGFTSKFPTVGF
;
A
#
# COMPACT_ATOMS: atom_id res chain seq x y z
N MET A 1 -30.79 -31.30 3.18
CA MET A 1 -29.71 -31.94 3.96
C MET A 1 -29.13 -33.22 3.32
N THR A 2 -29.92 -34.07 2.68
CA THR A 2 -29.49 -35.41 2.18
C THR A 2 -28.74 -35.43 0.85
N ARG A 3 -28.66 -34.32 0.08
CA ARG A 3 -27.95 -34.27 -1.22
C ARG A 3 -26.50 -33.73 -1.18
N LEU A 4 -26.08 -33.13 -0.07
CA LEU A 4 -24.70 -32.59 0.09
C LEU A 4 -23.72 -33.58 0.72
N VAL A 5 -24.22 -34.67 1.32
CA VAL A 5 -23.40 -35.67 1.99
C VAL A 5 -22.74 -36.65 1.00
N HIS A 6 -23.19 -36.72 -0.24
CA HIS A 6 -22.66 -37.67 -1.24
C HIS A 6 -21.43 -37.19 -2.04
N VAL A 7 -20.93 -35.97 -1.80
CA VAL A 7 -19.76 -35.42 -2.53
C VAL A 7 -18.47 -35.38 -1.68
N LEU A 8 -18.59 -35.70 -0.39
CA LEU A 8 -17.43 -35.69 0.52
C LEU A 8 -16.98 -37.14 0.80
N VAL A 9 -16.13 -37.69 -0.05
CA VAL A 9 -15.37 -38.92 0.26
C VAL A 9 -14.39 -38.56 1.40
N PRO A 10 -14.41 -39.24 2.55
CA PRO A 10 -13.48 -38.95 3.64
C PRO A 10 -12.06 -39.32 3.21
N PRO A 11 -11.08 -38.44 3.45
CA PRO A 11 -9.67 -38.76 3.20
C PRO A 11 -9.19 -39.87 4.14
N SER A 12 -8.15 -40.59 3.71
CA SER A 12 -7.55 -41.70 4.47
C SER A 12 -7.13 -41.36 5.89
N PRO A 13 -7.21 -42.27 6.87
CA PRO A 13 -6.89 -42.01 8.26
C PRO A 13 -5.45 -41.51 8.43
N GLY A 14 -5.28 -40.36 9.16
CA GLY A 14 -3.98 -39.81 9.52
C GLY A 14 -3.54 -38.57 8.74
N SER A 15 -4.34 -38.02 7.82
CA SER A 15 -4.00 -36.80 7.10
C SER A 15 -4.38 -35.51 7.87
N SER A 16 -3.58 -34.45 7.72
CA SER A 16 -3.88 -33.10 8.26
C SER A 16 -5.27 -32.58 7.79
N LEU A 17 -5.81 -33.13 6.70
CA LEU A 17 -7.17 -32.90 6.24
C LEU A 17 -8.23 -33.43 7.22
N GLN A 18 -8.00 -34.53 7.93
CA GLN A 18 -8.96 -35.09 8.89
C GLN A 18 -9.13 -34.20 10.12
N LEU A 19 -8.03 -33.68 10.67
CA LEU A 19 -8.08 -32.71 11.77
C LEU A 19 -8.77 -31.41 11.33
N PHE A 20 -8.58 -31.03 10.11
CA PHE A 20 -9.23 -29.88 9.49
C PHE A 20 -10.73 -30.10 9.27
N PHE A 21 -11.14 -31.27 8.78
CA PHE A 21 -12.56 -31.66 8.68
C PHE A 21 -13.23 -31.76 10.04
N PHE A 22 -12.57 -32.30 11.05
CA PHE A 22 -13.10 -32.35 12.43
C PHE A 22 -13.25 -30.94 13.04
N SER A 23 -12.30 -30.03 12.80
CA SER A 23 -12.43 -28.62 13.20
C SER A 23 -13.58 -27.92 12.48
N ILE A 24 -13.77 -28.19 11.20
CA ILE A 24 -14.91 -27.66 10.42
C ILE A 24 -16.23 -28.20 10.95
N ILE A 25 -16.35 -29.50 11.21
CA ILE A 25 -17.58 -30.10 11.73
C ILE A 25 -17.87 -29.64 13.15
N PHE A 26 -16.87 -29.47 14.00
CA PHE A 26 -17.01 -28.95 15.36
C PHE A 26 -17.43 -27.47 15.38
N PHE A 27 -16.90 -26.67 14.45
CA PHE A 27 -17.29 -25.27 14.27
C PHE A 27 -18.71 -25.15 13.65
N LEU A 28 -19.05 -26.00 12.69
CA LEU A 28 -20.38 -26.09 12.06
C LEU A 28 -21.46 -26.56 13.05
N GLY A 29 -21.13 -27.38 14.03
CA GLY A 29 -22.06 -27.82 15.09
C GLY A 29 -22.50 -26.69 16.03
N ARG A 30 -21.76 -25.58 16.06
CA ARG A 30 -22.09 -24.37 16.85
C ARG A 30 -22.74 -23.22 16.06
N CYS A 31 -22.71 -23.26 14.71
CA CYS A 31 -23.14 -22.13 13.87
C CYS A 31 -23.97 -22.60 12.66
N LEU A 32 -25.15 -23.15 12.92
CA LEU A 32 -26.11 -23.63 11.90
C LEU A 32 -26.98 -22.52 11.32
N THR A 33 -26.40 -21.51 10.65
CA THR A 33 -27.14 -20.73 9.67
C THR A 33 -26.42 -20.75 8.33
N SER A 34 -27.17 -20.97 7.24
CA SER A 34 -26.64 -21.07 5.86
C SER A 34 -25.73 -19.88 5.46
N ASN A 35 -25.98 -18.71 6.01
CA ASN A 35 -25.23 -17.49 5.72
C ASN A 35 -23.82 -17.45 6.36
N LEU A 36 -23.65 -18.01 7.57
CA LEU A 36 -22.33 -18.04 8.23
C LEU A 36 -21.38 -19.01 7.52
N PHE A 37 -21.91 -20.12 6.99
CA PHE A 37 -21.17 -21.08 6.18
C PHE A 37 -20.63 -20.44 4.89
N SER A 38 -21.41 -19.60 4.23
CA SER A 38 -20.98 -18.89 3.02
C SER A 38 -19.80 -17.95 3.32
N VAL A 39 -19.85 -17.12 4.36
CA VAL A 39 -18.74 -16.23 4.75
C VAL A 39 -17.48 -17.03 5.08
N PHE A 40 -17.62 -18.11 5.86
CA PHE A 40 -16.50 -18.97 6.21
C PHE A 40 -15.82 -19.57 4.97
N MET A 41 -16.60 -20.06 3.99
CA MET A 41 -16.06 -20.62 2.74
C MET A 41 -15.31 -19.58 1.92
N HIS A 42 -15.80 -18.33 1.86
CA HIS A 42 -15.08 -17.26 1.17
C HIS A 42 -13.75 -16.90 1.86
N VAL A 43 -13.72 -16.85 3.19
CA VAL A 43 -12.47 -16.64 3.96
C VAL A 43 -11.51 -17.80 3.70
N PHE A 44 -12.00 -19.05 3.70
CA PHE A 44 -11.18 -20.23 3.40
C PHE A 44 -10.58 -20.19 1.98
N PHE A 45 -11.38 -19.90 0.97
CA PHE A 45 -10.88 -19.81 -0.42
C PHE A 45 -9.91 -18.64 -0.59
N PHE A 46 -10.14 -17.52 0.09
CA PHE A 46 -9.23 -16.40 0.06
C PHE A 46 -7.87 -16.75 0.71
N ARG A 47 -7.89 -17.47 1.84
CA ARG A 47 -6.69 -18.00 2.50
C ARG A 47 -5.91 -18.96 1.59
N GLN A 48 -6.63 -19.87 0.92
CA GLN A 48 -6.01 -20.79 -0.05
C GLN A 48 -5.38 -20.02 -1.22
N ARG A 49 -6.09 -19.00 -1.76
CA ARG A 49 -5.53 -18.12 -2.78
C ARG A 49 -4.23 -17.46 -2.32
N GLN A 50 -4.18 -16.91 -1.11
CA GLN A 50 -2.96 -16.29 -0.58
C GLN A 50 -1.79 -17.27 -0.47
N LYS A 51 -2.07 -18.52 -0.10
CA LYS A 51 -1.06 -19.60 -0.03
C LYS A 51 -0.50 -19.95 -1.40
N GLU A 52 -1.37 -20.07 -2.39
CA GLU A 52 -1.06 -20.56 -3.74
C GLU A 52 -0.59 -19.48 -4.71
N SER A 53 -0.58 -18.21 -4.32
CA SER A 53 -0.28 -17.10 -5.22
C SER A 53 1.06 -16.43 -4.91
N LEU A 54 1.71 -15.94 -5.97
CA LEU A 54 2.75 -14.93 -5.88
C LEU A 54 2.08 -13.55 -5.75
N VAL A 55 2.04 -13.01 -4.52
CA VAL A 55 1.47 -11.69 -4.24
C VAL A 55 2.54 -10.63 -4.47
N LEU A 56 2.52 -10.02 -5.65
CA LEU A 56 3.47 -9.00 -6.11
C LEU A 56 2.87 -7.58 -6.09
N ILE A 57 1.66 -7.41 -5.54
CA ILE A 57 1.07 -6.07 -5.37
C ILE A 57 1.89 -5.31 -4.33
N ALA A 58 2.56 -4.23 -4.74
CA ALA A 58 3.51 -3.49 -3.91
C ALA A 58 2.88 -2.87 -2.63
N SER A 59 1.56 -2.73 -2.59
CA SER A 59 0.80 -2.20 -1.47
C SER A 59 0.16 -3.27 -0.58
N GLU A 60 0.39 -4.56 -0.84
CA GLU A 60 -0.08 -5.66 0.00
C GLU A 60 1.03 -6.21 0.90
N ASN A 61 0.61 -6.73 2.06
CA ASN A 61 1.47 -7.46 2.98
C ASN A 61 0.65 -8.40 3.85
N PHE A 62 1.32 -9.28 4.60
CA PHE A 62 0.69 -10.21 5.54
C PHE A 62 0.95 -9.74 6.97
N ALA A 63 -0.12 -9.41 7.70
CA ALA A 63 -0.03 -9.09 9.12
C ALA A 63 0.23 -10.35 9.95
N SER A 64 0.97 -10.21 11.06
CA SER A 64 1.24 -11.31 11.98
C SER A 64 -0.02 -11.81 12.69
N ALA A 65 0.01 -13.05 13.21
CA ALA A 65 -1.11 -13.63 13.97
C ALA A 65 -1.52 -12.73 15.16
N SER A 66 -0.56 -12.16 15.89
CA SER A 66 -0.85 -11.26 17.02
C SER A 66 -1.54 -9.95 16.60
N VAL A 67 -1.26 -9.42 15.41
CA VAL A 67 -1.97 -8.26 14.85
C VAL A 67 -3.39 -8.64 14.48
N ILE A 68 -3.61 -9.82 13.86
CA ILE A 68 -4.94 -10.32 13.50
C ILE A 68 -5.78 -10.61 14.76
N GLU A 69 -5.18 -11.21 15.80
CA GLU A 69 -5.86 -11.46 17.09
C GLU A 69 -6.28 -10.15 17.75
N ALA A 70 -5.41 -9.16 17.83
CA ALA A 70 -5.73 -7.85 18.37
C ALA A 70 -6.87 -7.16 17.58
N LEU A 71 -6.87 -7.29 16.25
CA LEU A 71 -7.91 -6.75 15.37
C LEU A 71 -9.27 -7.40 15.62
N GLY A 72 -9.32 -8.69 15.94
CA GLY A 72 -10.54 -9.44 16.30
C GLY A 72 -10.97 -9.34 17.78
N SER A 73 -10.37 -8.44 18.55
CA SER A 73 -10.60 -8.34 20.01
C SER A 73 -11.89 -7.61 20.38
N VAL A 74 -12.26 -7.71 21.66
CA VAL A 74 -13.42 -7.02 22.27
C VAL A 74 -13.29 -5.49 22.27
N MET A 75 -12.13 -4.95 21.94
CA MET A 75 -11.92 -3.51 21.77
C MET A 75 -12.84 -2.91 20.68
N GLN A 76 -13.35 -3.73 19.78
CA GLN A 76 -14.41 -3.41 18.83
C GLN A 76 -15.66 -2.84 19.49
N ASN A 77 -16.00 -3.25 20.70
CA ASN A 77 -17.32 -3.00 21.31
C ASN A 77 -17.44 -1.61 21.94
N LYS A 78 -16.32 -0.88 22.16
CA LYS A 78 -16.33 0.37 22.90
C LYS A 78 -16.41 1.61 22.02
N TYR A 79 -17.33 2.52 22.37
CA TYR A 79 -17.47 3.83 21.75
C TYR A 79 -16.62 4.87 22.51
N SER A 80 -15.75 5.63 21.79
CA SER A 80 -14.76 6.51 22.43
C SER A 80 -14.48 7.79 21.65
N GLU A 81 -15.55 8.51 21.25
CA GLU A 81 -15.42 9.83 20.61
C GLU A 81 -14.61 10.80 21.48
N GLY A 82 -13.75 11.59 20.85
CA GLY A 82 -12.81 12.47 21.51
C GLY A 82 -11.41 11.88 21.58
N TYR A 83 -10.61 12.36 22.52
CA TYR A 83 -9.21 12.00 22.69
C TYR A 83 -8.92 11.49 24.11
N PRO A 84 -7.79 10.85 24.39
CA PRO A 84 -7.44 10.40 25.73
C PRO A 84 -7.61 11.53 26.76
N ASN A 85 -8.25 11.21 27.87
CA ASN A 85 -8.63 12.14 28.95
C ASN A 85 -9.66 13.23 28.57
N ALA A 86 -10.16 13.24 27.34
CA ALA A 86 -11.16 14.20 26.83
C ALA A 86 -12.21 13.48 25.96
N ARG A 87 -12.83 12.43 26.50
CA ARG A 87 -13.86 11.64 25.83
C ARG A 87 -15.25 12.18 26.10
N TYR A 88 -16.14 12.01 25.10
CA TYR A 88 -17.57 12.30 25.28
C TYR A 88 -18.31 11.24 26.07
N TYR A 89 -17.78 10.00 26.17
CA TYR A 89 -18.39 8.86 26.86
C TYR A 89 -17.53 8.39 28.01
N GLY A 90 -18.17 7.87 29.07
CA GLY A 90 -17.48 7.23 30.20
C GLY A 90 -16.94 5.82 29.89
N GLY A 91 -16.14 5.27 30.80
CA GLY A 91 -15.58 3.90 30.74
C GLY A 91 -14.48 3.73 29.69
N ASN A 92 -13.66 4.75 29.46
CA ASN A 92 -12.64 4.77 28.45
C ASN A 92 -11.21 4.59 28.98
N GLU A 93 -11.02 4.29 30.26
CA GLU A 93 -9.71 4.23 30.92
C GLU A 93 -8.74 3.27 30.21
N ASN A 94 -9.21 2.13 29.78
CA ASN A 94 -8.41 1.14 29.04
C ASN A 94 -8.20 1.54 27.58
N ILE A 95 -9.20 2.18 26.97
CA ILE A 95 -9.10 2.72 25.61
C ILE A 95 -8.03 3.81 25.55
N ASP A 96 -8.06 4.76 26.51
CA ASP A 96 -7.09 5.83 26.61
C ASP A 96 -5.67 5.29 26.74
N ARG A 97 -5.47 4.28 27.61
CA ARG A 97 -4.17 3.62 27.75
C ARG A 97 -3.66 3.00 26.46
N VAL A 98 -4.54 2.36 25.69
CA VAL A 98 -4.16 1.73 24.41
C VAL A 98 -3.87 2.78 23.36
N GLU A 99 -4.66 3.85 23.30
CA GLU A 99 -4.42 4.93 22.32
C GLU A 99 -3.11 5.65 22.60
N LEU A 100 -2.84 6.00 23.88
CA LEU A 100 -1.57 6.59 24.30
C LEU A 100 -0.38 5.66 24.04
N LEU A 101 -0.55 4.34 24.29
CA LEU A 101 0.47 3.33 23.97
C LEU A 101 0.74 3.27 22.46
N CYS A 102 -0.31 3.38 21.64
CA CYS A 102 -0.17 3.41 20.19
C CYS A 102 0.60 4.64 19.71
N GLN A 103 0.30 5.82 20.25
CA GLN A 103 1.00 7.08 19.98
C GLN A 103 2.49 6.98 20.38
N ASP A 104 2.80 6.51 21.59
CA ASP A 104 4.17 6.32 22.07
C ASP A 104 4.96 5.37 21.17
N ARG A 105 4.35 4.24 20.79
CA ARG A 105 4.99 3.26 19.89
C ARG A 105 5.16 3.80 18.47
N ALA A 106 4.25 4.64 17.99
CA ALA A 106 4.39 5.27 16.69
C ALA A 106 5.59 6.22 16.66
N LEU A 107 5.73 7.09 17.67
CA LEU A 107 6.89 7.98 17.78
C LEU A 107 8.20 7.18 17.90
N LYS A 108 8.23 6.13 18.73
CA LYS A 108 9.41 5.28 18.91
C LYS A 108 9.79 4.51 17.65
N ALA A 109 8.83 4.00 16.90
CA ALA A 109 9.08 3.24 15.67
C ALA A 109 9.78 4.08 14.58
N PHE A 110 9.57 5.41 14.61
CA PHE A 110 10.21 6.34 13.69
C PHE A 110 11.31 7.19 14.35
N ASN A 111 11.72 6.85 15.58
CA ASN A 111 12.76 7.53 16.35
C ASN A 111 12.51 9.04 16.50
N LEU A 112 11.26 9.42 16.84
CA LEU A 112 10.82 10.81 16.96
C LEU A 112 10.78 11.27 18.41
N ASP A 113 11.25 12.51 18.67
CA ASP A 113 11.12 13.18 19.94
C ASP A 113 9.67 13.66 20.13
N PRO A 114 8.95 13.26 21.20
CA PRO A 114 7.60 13.72 21.49
C PRO A 114 7.52 15.24 21.77
N ALA A 115 8.63 15.90 22.06
CA ALA A 115 8.67 17.36 22.17
C ALA A 115 8.56 18.06 20.80
N GLU A 116 9.04 17.41 19.73
CA GLU A 116 9.03 17.95 18.37
C GLU A 116 7.91 17.40 17.52
N TRP A 117 7.40 16.20 17.82
CA TRP A 117 6.40 15.50 17.02
C TRP A 117 5.24 14.99 17.87
N GLY A 118 4.02 15.14 17.35
CA GLY A 118 2.84 14.43 17.80
C GLY A 118 2.32 13.51 16.72
N VAL A 119 1.37 12.62 17.09
CA VAL A 119 0.75 11.70 16.15
C VAL A 119 -0.73 11.48 16.47
N ASN A 120 -1.58 11.59 15.46
CA ASN A 120 -2.97 11.13 15.50
C ASN A 120 -3.05 9.71 14.94
N VAL A 121 -3.65 8.79 15.71
CA VAL A 121 -3.77 7.36 15.40
C VAL A 121 -5.19 6.93 15.05
N GLN A 122 -6.13 7.88 14.96
CA GLN A 122 -7.56 7.59 14.77
C GLN A 122 -7.98 7.58 13.29
N SER A 123 -7.13 8.03 12.37
CA SER A 123 -7.48 8.07 10.95
C SER A 123 -7.71 6.67 10.38
N LEU A 124 -8.85 6.47 9.68
CA LEU A 124 -9.33 5.16 9.26
C LEU A 124 -8.55 4.56 8.08
N SER A 125 -7.95 5.40 7.23
CA SER A 125 -7.24 4.98 6.02
C SER A 125 -6.40 6.13 5.46
N GLY A 126 -5.51 5.84 4.50
CA GLY A 126 -4.63 6.85 3.89
C GLY A 126 -5.36 7.99 3.22
N SER A 127 -6.41 7.71 2.46
CA SER A 127 -7.20 8.77 1.79
C SER A 127 -7.89 9.71 2.77
N PRO A 128 -8.60 9.22 3.82
CA PRO A 128 -9.08 10.09 4.89
C PRO A 128 -7.97 10.87 5.60
N ALA A 129 -6.82 10.24 5.91
CA ALA A 129 -5.70 10.91 6.57
C ALA A 129 -5.19 12.11 5.76
N ASN A 130 -4.97 11.93 4.46
CA ASN A 130 -4.54 13.00 3.57
C ASN A 130 -5.58 14.13 3.51
N PHE A 131 -6.87 13.78 3.38
CA PHE A 131 -7.93 14.78 3.34
C PHE A 131 -8.08 15.52 4.68
N GLN A 132 -7.89 14.84 5.80
CA GLN A 132 -7.89 15.44 7.14
C GLN A 132 -6.76 16.46 7.29
N VAL A 133 -5.57 16.18 6.75
CA VAL A 133 -4.46 17.16 6.73
C VAL A 133 -4.82 18.39 5.90
N PHE A 134 -5.37 18.20 4.70
CA PHE A 134 -5.78 19.35 3.88
C PHE A 134 -6.85 20.19 4.58
N ASN A 135 -7.89 19.55 5.10
CA ASN A 135 -8.97 20.21 5.81
C ASN A 135 -8.51 20.94 7.09
N ALA A 136 -7.43 20.47 7.73
CA ALA A 136 -6.84 21.08 8.91
C ALA A 136 -6.03 22.34 8.59
N LEU A 137 -5.29 22.34 7.48
CA LEU A 137 -4.22 23.31 7.22
C LEU A 137 -4.59 24.38 6.21
N ILE A 138 -5.58 24.12 5.34
CA ILE A 138 -5.94 25.02 4.25
C ILE A 138 -7.46 25.12 4.10
N ASN A 139 -7.91 26.17 3.43
CA ASN A 139 -9.33 26.40 3.16
C ASN A 139 -9.76 25.78 1.84
N PRO A 140 -11.07 25.53 1.65
CA PRO A 140 -11.59 25.18 0.32
C PRO A 140 -11.09 26.15 -0.75
N HIS A 141 -10.77 25.62 -1.95
CA HIS A 141 -10.18 26.35 -3.07
C HIS A 141 -8.74 26.84 -2.89
N ASP A 142 -8.10 26.61 -1.74
CA ASP A 142 -6.65 26.78 -1.65
C ASP A 142 -5.91 25.79 -2.56
N ARG A 143 -4.68 26.13 -2.93
CA ARG A 143 -3.90 25.43 -3.94
C ARG A 143 -2.96 24.41 -3.34
N ILE A 144 -2.92 23.22 -3.96
CA ILE A 144 -2.03 22.14 -3.60
C ILE A 144 -1.24 21.64 -4.83
N MET A 145 -0.06 21.10 -4.59
CA MET A 145 0.71 20.39 -5.62
C MET A 145 1.09 18.99 -5.13
N GLY A 146 0.98 17.99 -6.01
CA GLY A 146 1.36 16.61 -5.74
C GLY A 146 1.79 15.91 -7.01
N LEU A 147 2.46 14.74 -6.90
CA LEU A 147 2.86 13.97 -8.07
C LEU A 147 1.62 13.51 -8.85
N ASP A 148 1.65 13.68 -10.19
CA ASP A 148 0.55 13.28 -11.08
C ASP A 148 0.32 11.76 -10.99
N LEU A 149 -0.94 11.33 -10.97
CA LEU A 149 -1.31 9.92 -10.89
C LEU A 149 -0.67 9.06 -12.00
N PRO A 150 -0.67 9.48 -13.30
CA PRO A 150 0.00 8.74 -14.36
C PRO A 150 1.51 8.62 -14.18
N HIS A 151 2.12 9.49 -13.39
CA HIS A 151 3.55 9.51 -13.08
C HIS A 151 3.88 8.88 -11.72
N GLY A 152 2.94 8.17 -11.12
CA GLY A 152 3.15 7.42 -9.89
C GLY A 152 2.63 8.09 -8.61
N GLY A 153 1.90 9.21 -8.71
CA GLY A 153 1.23 9.84 -7.56
C GLY A 153 0.07 9.02 -7.01
N HIS A 154 -0.55 9.51 -5.94
CA HIS A 154 -1.75 8.93 -5.37
C HIS A 154 -3.00 9.73 -5.75
N LEU A 155 -4.16 9.08 -5.83
CA LEU A 155 -5.44 9.76 -6.14
C LEU A 155 -5.68 11.00 -5.27
N THR A 156 -5.40 10.89 -3.97
CA THR A 156 -5.63 11.99 -3.01
C THR A 156 -4.62 13.13 -3.09
N HIS A 157 -3.61 13.02 -3.95
CA HIS A 157 -2.70 14.13 -4.24
C HIS A 157 -3.30 15.16 -5.20
N GLY A 158 -4.62 15.09 -5.42
CA GLY A 158 -5.39 16.06 -6.19
C GLY A 158 -5.70 15.65 -7.62
N PHE A 159 -5.72 14.35 -7.92
CA PHE A 159 -5.92 13.85 -9.29
C PHE A 159 -7.26 14.27 -9.90
N TYR A 160 -7.20 14.78 -11.10
CA TYR A 160 -8.33 15.08 -11.96
C TYR A 160 -7.99 14.85 -13.44
N THR A 161 -9.00 14.77 -14.27
CA THR A 161 -8.87 14.71 -15.73
C THR A 161 -9.48 15.99 -16.34
N PRO A 162 -9.16 16.33 -17.59
CA PRO A 162 -9.80 17.48 -18.25
C PRO A 162 -11.34 17.44 -18.26
N LYS A 163 -11.91 16.24 -18.15
CA LYS A 163 -13.37 16.03 -18.18
C LYS A 163 -14.01 15.89 -16.81
N LYS A 164 -13.25 15.55 -15.77
CA LYS A 164 -13.82 15.21 -14.46
C LYS A 164 -12.80 15.36 -13.33
N LYS A 165 -13.22 15.99 -12.24
CA LYS A 165 -12.54 15.93 -10.94
C LYS A 165 -12.79 14.54 -10.34
N ILE A 166 -11.72 13.74 -10.14
CA ILE A 166 -11.82 12.33 -9.71
C ILE A 166 -11.67 12.21 -8.20
N SER A 167 -10.59 12.75 -7.65
CA SER A 167 -10.36 12.78 -6.20
C SER A 167 -11.22 13.84 -5.54
N ALA A 168 -11.78 13.54 -4.35
CA ALA A 168 -12.42 14.55 -3.51
C ALA A 168 -11.49 15.73 -3.24
N THR A 169 -10.20 15.49 -3.07
CA THR A 169 -9.17 16.52 -2.93
C THR A 169 -9.24 17.55 -4.06
N SER A 170 -9.35 17.09 -5.32
CA SER A 170 -9.46 18.00 -6.48
C SER A 170 -10.83 18.70 -6.59
N ILE A 171 -11.84 18.24 -5.85
CA ILE A 171 -13.15 18.91 -5.79
C ILE A 171 -13.08 20.09 -4.83
N PHE A 172 -12.49 19.90 -3.65
CA PHE A 172 -12.45 20.92 -2.60
C PHE A 172 -11.28 21.90 -2.73
N PHE A 173 -10.16 21.48 -3.32
CA PHE A 173 -8.93 22.26 -3.45
C PHE A 173 -8.52 22.37 -4.92
N GLU A 174 -7.80 23.45 -5.26
CA GLU A 174 -7.25 23.61 -6.60
C GLU A 174 -5.91 22.90 -6.68
N SER A 175 -5.84 21.86 -7.51
CA SER A 175 -4.63 21.03 -7.62
C SER A 175 -3.90 21.24 -8.94
N MET A 176 -2.59 21.35 -8.89
CA MET A 176 -1.70 21.31 -10.04
C MET A 176 -0.66 20.19 -9.84
N PRO A 177 -0.60 19.19 -10.72
CA PRO A 177 0.36 18.12 -10.58
C PRO A 177 1.77 18.56 -10.97
N TYR A 178 2.79 18.03 -10.28
CA TYR A 178 4.15 17.94 -10.81
C TYR A 178 4.39 16.55 -11.40
N ARG A 179 5.44 16.40 -12.22
CA ARG A 179 5.65 15.22 -13.03
C ARG A 179 7.08 14.73 -12.97
N LEU A 180 7.29 13.51 -13.45
CA LEU A 180 8.60 12.98 -13.75
C LEU A 180 9.09 13.57 -15.07
N ASP A 181 10.39 13.73 -15.18
CA ASP A 181 11.05 13.83 -16.47
C ASP A 181 10.88 12.49 -17.21
N GLU A 182 10.35 12.54 -18.44
CA GLU A 182 10.01 11.32 -19.19
C GLU A 182 11.25 10.56 -19.68
N ALA A 183 12.40 11.22 -19.80
CA ALA A 183 13.64 10.61 -20.26
C ALA A 183 14.34 9.85 -19.13
N THR A 184 14.33 10.39 -17.92
CA THR A 184 14.99 9.79 -16.74
C THR A 184 14.06 8.94 -15.88
N GLY A 185 12.75 9.18 -15.95
CA GLY A 185 11.76 8.57 -15.06
C GLY A 185 11.88 9.04 -13.61
N THR A 186 12.52 10.19 -13.35
CA THR A 186 12.70 10.77 -12.02
C THR A 186 11.98 12.11 -11.89
N ILE A 187 11.71 12.54 -10.65
CA ILE A 187 11.01 13.82 -10.39
C ILE A 187 11.85 14.98 -10.93
N ASP A 188 11.22 15.85 -11.72
CA ASP A 188 11.82 17.10 -12.22
C ASP A 188 11.59 18.20 -11.18
N TYR A 189 12.56 18.33 -10.26
CA TYR A 189 12.51 19.32 -9.17
C TYR A 189 12.63 20.77 -9.66
N ASP A 190 13.30 21.02 -10.78
CA ASP A 190 13.47 22.39 -11.32
C ASP A 190 12.16 22.87 -11.97
N THR A 191 11.47 22.00 -12.69
CA THR A 191 10.12 22.28 -13.20
C THR A 191 9.13 22.40 -12.03
N LEU A 192 9.23 21.57 -10.98
CA LEU A 192 8.42 21.70 -9.79
C LEU A 192 8.60 23.07 -9.13
N ASP A 193 9.82 23.53 -8.93
CA ASP A 193 10.12 24.85 -8.33
C ASP A 193 9.52 25.99 -9.17
N THR A 194 9.78 25.98 -10.48
CA THR A 194 9.22 26.98 -11.41
C THR A 194 7.70 27.03 -11.34
N ASN A 195 7.06 25.87 -11.36
CA ASN A 195 5.61 25.78 -11.29
C ASN A 195 5.05 26.20 -9.92
N ALA A 196 5.76 25.90 -8.82
CA ALA A 196 5.37 26.32 -7.48
C ALA A 196 5.40 27.84 -7.34
N GLN A 197 6.40 28.52 -7.90
CA GLN A 197 6.48 29.99 -7.90
C GLN A 197 5.32 30.64 -8.65
N LEU A 198 4.86 30.04 -9.77
CA LEU A 198 3.72 30.52 -10.54
C LEU A 198 2.38 30.20 -9.88
N PHE A 199 2.21 28.96 -9.45
CA PHE A 199 0.95 28.45 -8.90
C PHE A 199 0.73 28.85 -7.43
N ARG A 200 1.81 29.06 -6.67
CA ARG A 200 1.80 29.44 -5.24
C ARG A 200 0.93 28.51 -4.39
N PRO A 201 1.27 27.22 -4.29
CA PRO A 201 0.52 26.27 -3.48
C PRO A 201 0.63 26.61 -1.99
N LYS A 202 -0.36 26.20 -1.21
CA LYS A 202 -0.32 26.22 0.26
C LYS A 202 0.27 24.94 0.84
N ILE A 203 0.15 23.83 0.09
CA ILE A 203 0.74 22.52 0.44
C ILE A 203 1.41 21.95 -0.81
N ILE A 204 2.64 21.44 -0.64
CA ILE A 204 3.31 20.57 -1.60
C ILE A 204 3.40 19.19 -0.97
N ILE A 205 2.99 18.16 -1.72
CA ILE A 205 2.92 16.77 -1.25
C ILE A 205 4.10 16.00 -1.83
N ALA A 206 5.01 15.56 -0.97
CA ALA A 206 6.10 14.66 -1.30
C ALA A 206 5.67 13.22 -0.98
N GLY A 207 5.29 12.45 -2.01
CA GLY A 207 4.82 11.09 -1.84
C GLY A 207 4.45 10.43 -3.15
N ALA A 208 4.53 9.11 -3.20
CA ALA A 208 4.27 8.34 -4.41
C ALA A 208 3.69 6.96 -4.11
N SER A 209 2.96 6.40 -5.09
CA SER A 209 2.41 5.04 -5.09
C SER A 209 3.16 4.11 -6.05
N ALA A 210 3.81 4.65 -7.07
CA ALA A 210 4.51 3.90 -8.11
C ALA A 210 5.82 4.62 -8.53
N TYR A 211 6.64 4.96 -7.56
CA TYR A 211 7.94 5.59 -7.78
C TYR A 211 9.02 4.75 -7.10
N SER A 212 9.98 4.27 -7.86
CA SER A 212 10.97 3.29 -7.40
C SER A 212 12.27 3.92 -6.88
N ARG A 213 12.36 5.25 -6.80
CA ARG A 213 13.54 5.98 -6.31
C ARG A 213 13.24 6.69 -4.99
N ASP A 214 14.29 7.09 -4.29
CA ASP A 214 14.20 7.95 -3.12
C ASP A 214 13.66 9.34 -3.50
N LEU A 215 12.96 9.98 -2.55
CA LEU A 215 12.52 11.35 -2.66
C LEU A 215 13.55 12.28 -1.99
N ASP A 216 13.93 13.35 -2.67
CA ASP A 216 14.74 14.41 -2.09
C ASP A 216 13.86 15.36 -1.26
N TYR A 217 13.63 14.99 0.00
CA TYR A 217 12.84 15.82 0.93
C TYR A 217 13.49 17.17 1.23
N GLY A 218 14.83 17.27 1.13
CA GLY A 218 15.56 18.53 1.28
C GLY A 218 15.17 19.50 0.17
N ARG A 219 15.19 19.05 -1.08
CA ARG A 219 14.78 19.87 -2.22
C ARG A 219 13.33 20.28 -2.17
N PHE A 220 12.41 19.36 -1.76
CA PHE A 220 11.02 19.72 -1.49
C PHE A 220 10.89 20.80 -0.42
N ARG A 221 11.69 20.73 0.65
CA ARG A 221 11.67 21.72 1.73
C ARG A 221 12.09 23.10 1.24
N GLU A 222 13.16 23.19 0.48
CA GLU A 222 13.62 24.45 -0.13
C GLU A 222 12.54 25.11 -0.98
N ILE A 223 11.86 24.32 -1.83
CA ILE A 223 10.78 24.79 -2.69
C ILE A 223 9.58 25.27 -1.83
N CYS A 224 9.22 24.53 -0.78
CA CYS A 224 8.15 24.94 0.14
C CYS A 224 8.49 26.24 0.86
N ASP A 225 9.73 26.41 1.37
CA ASP A 225 10.16 27.58 2.10
C ASP A 225 10.16 28.84 1.23
N SER A 226 10.58 28.71 -0.03
CA SER A 226 10.56 29.84 -1.00
C SER A 226 9.14 30.29 -1.37
N ASN A 227 8.16 29.40 -1.25
CA ASN A 227 6.76 29.66 -1.59
C ASN A 227 5.84 29.90 -0.37
N GLY A 228 6.34 29.74 0.85
CA GLY A 228 5.55 29.81 2.08
C GLY A 228 4.50 28.68 2.18
N ALA A 229 4.82 27.51 1.65
CA ALA A 229 3.96 26.34 1.63
C ALA A 229 4.31 25.36 2.76
N TYR A 230 3.31 24.60 3.24
CA TYR A 230 3.58 23.41 4.05
C TYR A 230 4.15 22.28 3.18
N LEU A 231 5.14 21.57 3.70
CA LEU A 231 5.60 20.30 3.16
C LEU A 231 4.87 19.15 3.85
N MET A 232 3.99 18.48 3.12
CA MET A 232 3.36 17.25 3.55
C MET A 232 4.05 16.05 2.90
N ALA A 233 4.55 15.11 3.70
CA ALA A 233 5.06 13.85 3.17
C ALA A 233 4.03 12.73 3.32
N ASP A 234 3.69 12.06 2.21
CA ASP A 234 2.90 10.82 2.22
C ASP A 234 3.86 9.64 2.01
N MET A 235 4.32 9.05 3.13
CA MET A 235 5.26 7.92 3.11
C MET A 235 4.57 6.54 3.11
N ALA A 236 3.29 6.47 2.75
CA ALA A 236 2.49 5.25 2.87
C ALA A 236 3.14 4.01 2.26
N HIS A 237 3.79 4.14 1.11
CA HIS A 237 4.47 3.00 0.46
C HIS A 237 5.77 2.60 1.15
N VAL A 238 6.53 3.55 1.65
CA VAL A 238 7.90 3.33 2.16
C VAL A 238 8.00 3.38 3.68
N SER A 239 6.88 3.53 4.40
CA SER A 239 6.87 3.72 5.86
C SER A 239 7.61 2.63 6.64
N GLY A 240 7.53 1.37 6.21
CA GLY A 240 8.31 0.29 6.83
C GLY A 240 9.82 0.43 6.62
N LEU A 241 10.25 0.91 5.46
CA LEU A 241 11.66 1.17 5.14
C LEU A 241 12.18 2.37 5.94
N VAL A 242 11.35 3.42 6.08
CA VAL A 242 11.68 4.60 6.91
C VAL A 242 11.80 4.20 8.38
N ALA A 243 10.86 3.41 8.92
CA ALA A 243 10.92 2.92 10.29
C ALA A 243 12.17 2.06 10.57
N ALA A 244 12.63 1.31 9.56
CA ALA A 244 13.85 0.51 9.65
C ALA A 244 15.15 1.32 9.43
N GLY A 245 15.06 2.62 9.13
CA GLY A 245 16.23 3.47 8.81
C GLY A 245 16.92 3.12 7.49
N LEU A 246 16.19 2.54 6.54
CA LEU A 246 16.71 2.04 5.26
C LEU A 246 16.23 2.85 4.04
N HIS A 247 15.58 3.99 4.29
CA HIS A 247 15.08 4.92 3.27
C HIS A 247 15.16 6.34 3.82
N SER A 248 15.24 7.33 2.94
CA SER A 248 15.28 8.75 3.32
C SER A 248 14.10 9.09 4.24
N SER A 249 14.39 9.78 5.36
CA SER A 249 13.39 10.15 6.35
C SER A 249 12.72 11.48 5.99
N PRO A 250 11.39 11.55 5.92
CA PRO A 250 10.68 12.81 5.72
C PRO A 250 10.67 13.71 6.97
N PHE A 251 10.93 13.14 8.14
CA PHE A 251 10.72 13.82 9.43
C PHE A 251 11.69 14.98 9.70
N GLU A 252 12.85 15.02 9.04
CA GLU A 252 13.78 16.14 9.15
C GLU A 252 13.25 17.39 8.43
N HIS A 253 12.44 17.21 7.39
CA HIS A 253 12.06 18.26 6.45
C HIS A 253 10.57 18.61 6.47
N ALA A 254 9.69 17.65 6.68
CA ALA A 254 8.25 17.83 6.56
C ALA A 254 7.62 18.54 7.77
N ASP A 255 6.49 19.23 7.53
CA ASP A 255 5.66 19.81 8.57
C ASP A 255 4.63 18.79 9.07
N VAL A 256 4.11 17.95 8.15
CA VAL A 256 3.19 16.85 8.43
C VAL A 256 3.60 15.62 7.63
N VAL A 257 3.50 14.45 8.25
CA VAL A 257 3.78 13.17 7.59
C VAL A 257 2.57 12.25 7.76
N THR A 258 2.04 11.74 6.66
CA THR A 258 0.98 10.73 6.67
C THR A 258 1.51 9.38 6.24
N THR A 259 0.88 8.32 6.73
CA THR A 259 1.14 6.96 6.26
C THR A 259 -0.07 6.07 6.46
N THR A 260 -0.23 5.10 5.56
CA THR A 260 -1.02 3.90 5.84
C THR A 260 -0.21 2.93 6.70
N THR A 261 -0.90 2.08 7.45
CA THR A 261 -0.26 1.15 8.39
C THR A 261 -0.14 -0.29 7.88
N HIS A 262 -0.78 -0.61 6.75
CA HIS A 262 -0.98 -1.97 6.24
C HIS A 262 -0.13 -2.36 5.02
N LYS A 263 0.81 -1.50 4.58
CA LYS A 263 1.71 -1.78 3.46
C LYS A 263 3.07 -2.31 3.96
N SER A 264 4.17 -1.64 3.64
CA SER A 264 5.50 -2.04 4.11
C SER A 264 5.64 -2.06 5.64
N LEU A 265 4.84 -1.30 6.37
CA LEU A 265 4.81 -1.31 7.85
C LEU A 265 4.16 -2.58 8.44
N ARG A 266 3.46 -3.39 7.64
CA ARG A 266 2.92 -4.72 7.98
C ARG A 266 1.90 -4.74 9.13
N GLY A 267 1.18 -3.61 9.33
CA GLY A 267 0.16 -3.46 10.36
C GLY A 267 -1.28 -3.73 9.85
N PRO A 268 -2.28 -3.46 10.69
CA PRO A 268 -3.69 -3.50 10.30
C PRO A 268 -4.01 -2.38 9.31
N ARG A 269 -5.18 -2.43 8.66
CA ARG A 269 -5.65 -1.35 7.80
C ARG A 269 -6.05 -0.14 8.64
N GLY A 270 -5.34 0.95 8.48
CA GLY A 270 -5.48 2.21 9.19
C GLY A 270 -4.49 3.23 8.65
N ALA A 271 -4.37 4.37 9.34
CA ALA A 271 -3.41 5.41 8.99
C ALA A 271 -2.92 6.16 10.23
N LEU A 272 -1.79 6.86 10.07
CA LEU A 272 -1.21 7.77 11.05
C LEU A 272 -1.04 9.14 10.41
N ILE A 273 -1.22 10.19 11.22
CA ILE A 273 -0.88 11.56 10.86
C ILE A 273 0.09 12.08 11.91
N PHE A 274 1.36 12.18 11.54
CA PHE A 274 2.38 12.84 12.36
C PHE A 274 2.39 14.33 12.04
N TYR A 275 2.57 15.16 13.05
CA TYR A 275 2.59 16.61 12.93
C TYR A 275 3.68 17.22 13.81
N ARG A 276 4.34 18.27 13.27
CA ARG A 276 5.36 19.00 14.00
C ARG A 276 4.76 19.76 15.18
N ARG A 277 5.55 19.84 16.24
CA ARG A 277 5.36 20.68 17.43
C ARG A 277 6.51 21.68 17.56
N GLY A 278 6.35 22.66 18.45
CA GLY A 278 7.42 23.61 18.76
C GLY A 278 7.63 24.67 17.69
N GLU A 279 8.87 25.00 17.40
CA GLU A 279 9.26 26.07 16.50
C GLU A 279 10.32 25.60 15.49
N ARG A 280 10.30 26.20 14.29
CA ARG A 280 11.30 25.97 13.25
C ARG A 280 11.87 27.28 12.75
N GLN A 281 13.18 27.32 12.53
CA GLN A 281 13.83 28.44 11.89
C GLN A 281 13.78 28.30 10.36
N ILE A 282 13.26 29.31 9.67
CA ILE A 282 13.29 29.43 8.20
C ILE A 282 14.03 30.71 7.87
N GLY A 283 15.30 30.61 7.55
CA GLY A 283 16.19 31.77 7.38
C GLY A 283 16.24 32.61 8.68
N LYS A 284 15.75 33.85 8.65
CA LYS A 284 15.67 34.73 9.83
C LYS A 284 14.32 34.71 10.57
N LYS A 285 13.38 33.87 10.10
CA LYS A 285 12.03 33.79 10.69
C LYS A 285 11.90 32.55 11.56
N THR A 286 11.30 32.71 12.73
CA THR A 286 10.85 31.59 13.55
C THR A 286 9.38 31.29 13.22
N VAL A 287 9.09 30.08 12.79
CA VAL A 287 7.73 29.57 12.55
C VAL A 287 7.33 28.72 13.73
N LYS A 288 6.28 29.10 14.44
CA LYS A 288 5.67 28.29 15.48
C LYS A 288 4.61 27.39 14.88
N TYR A 289 4.66 26.11 15.22
CA TYR A 289 3.66 25.14 14.78
C TYR A 289 2.44 25.16 15.70
N ASP A 290 1.27 25.40 15.13
CA ASP A 290 -0.06 25.38 15.76
C ASP A 290 -0.98 24.33 15.11
N ILE A 291 -0.39 23.27 14.56
CA ILE A 291 -1.09 22.33 13.69
C ILE A 291 -1.68 21.12 14.44
N GLU A 292 -1.26 20.84 15.68
CA GLU A 292 -1.77 19.74 16.49
C GLU A 292 -3.28 19.81 16.69
N ASP A 293 -3.77 20.90 17.24
CA ASP A 293 -5.20 21.10 17.50
C ASP A 293 -6.01 21.10 16.19
N LYS A 294 -5.46 21.67 15.13
CA LYS A 294 -6.09 21.70 13.80
C LYS A 294 -6.23 20.28 13.21
N ILE A 295 -5.16 19.47 13.27
CA ILE A 295 -5.19 18.08 12.80
C ILE A 295 -6.17 17.26 13.64
N ASN A 296 -6.07 17.34 14.96
CA ASN A 296 -6.95 16.60 15.85
C ASN A 296 -8.42 17.00 15.65
N PHE A 297 -8.72 18.30 15.55
CA PHE A 297 -10.08 18.78 15.28
C PHE A 297 -10.59 18.31 13.90
N SER A 298 -9.74 18.30 12.88
CA SER A 298 -10.11 17.81 11.55
C SER A 298 -10.43 16.31 11.53
N VAL A 299 -9.71 15.52 12.32
CA VAL A 299 -10.03 14.08 12.48
C VAL A 299 -11.34 13.93 13.24
N PHE A 300 -11.42 14.44 14.45
CA PHE A 300 -12.62 14.42 15.28
C PHE A 300 -12.79 15.80 15.97
N PRO A 301 -13.94 16.44 15.85
CA PRO A 301 -15.20 15.97 15.27
C PRO A 301 -15.37 16.25 13.76
N GLY A 302 -14.35 16.77 13.06
CA GLY A 302 -14.50 17.32 11.73
C GLY A 302 -14.95 16.31 10.67
N LEU A 303 -14.29 15.14 10.60
CA LEU A 303 -14.48 14.18 9.51
C LEU A 303 -14.77 12.74 9.97
N GLN A 304 -14.58 12.42 11.24
CA GLN A 304 -14.85 11.10 11.83
C GLN A 304 -15.64 11.24 13.14
N GLY A 305 -16.30 10.14 13.54
CA GLY A 305 -16.91 9.94 14.84
C GLY A 305 -16.08 9.00 15.72
N GLY A 306 -16.70 7.90 16.21
CA GLY A 306 -16.04 6.93 17.10
C GLY A 306 -14.80 6.28 16.47
N PRO A 307 -13.65 6.31 17.14
CA PRO A 307 -12.45 5.64 16.70
C PRO A 307 -12.62 4.13 16.60
N HIS A 308 -11.88 3.48 15.70
CA HIS A 308 -11.83 2.02 15.59
C HIS A 308 -10.80 1.47 16.56
N ASN A 309 -11.18 1.26 17.82
CA ASN A 309 -10.27 0.87 18.89
C ASN A 309 -9.57 -0.48 18.67
N HIS A 310 -10.24 -1.45 18.03
CA HIS A 310 -9.64 -2.72 17.63
C HIS A 310 -8.50 -2.52 16.62
N THR A 311 -8.66 -1.60 15.67
CA THR A 311 -7.59 -1.23 14.71
C THR A 311 -6.43 -0.55 15.42
N ILE A 312 -6.69 0.40 16.33
CA ILE A 312 -5.65 1.09 17.11
C ILE A 312 -4.89 0.10 17.99
N THR A 313 -5.58 -0.88 18.59
CA THR A 313 -4.96 -1.97 19.38
C THR A 313 -4.02 -2.83 18.51
N ALA A 314 -4.50 -3.23 17.35
CA ALA A 314 -3.72 -4.01 16.39
C ALA A 314 -2.54 -3.20 15.83
N LEU A 315 -2.71 -1.89 15.63
CA LEU A 315 -1.65 -0.99 15.22
C LEU A 315 -0.57 -0.84 16.29
N ALA A 316 -0.96 -0.69 17.57
CA ALA A 316 -0.01 -0.67 18.67
C ALA A 316 0.81 -1.96 18.77
N THR A 317 0.22 -3.11 18.40
CA THR A 317 0.93 -4.40 18.30
C THR A 317 1.92 -4.40 17.14
N ALA A 318 1.51 -3.97 15.96
CA ALA A 318 2.38 -3.90 14.78
C ALA A 318 3.56 -2.92 14.96
N LEU A 319 3.32 -1.76 15.57
CA LEU A 319 4.37 -0.76 15.84
C LEU A 319 5.43 -1.28 16.84
N LYS A 320 5.04 -2.13 17.80
CA LYS A 320 5.99 -2.82 18.65
C LYS A 320 6.91 -3.76 17.86
N GLN A 321 6.36 -4.46 16.86
CA GLN A 321 7.13 -5.31 15.95
C GLN A 321 8.03 -4.46 15.04
N ALA A 322 7.51 -3.34 14.50
CA ALA A 322 8.26 -2.45 13.61
C ALA A 322 9.50 -1.81 14.27
N ALA A 323 9.51 -1.70 15.61
CA ALA A 323 10.65 -1.20 16.38
C ALA A 323 11.65 -2.31 16.76
N SER A 324 11.52 -3.54 16.24
CA SER A 324 12.42 -4.66 16.56
C SER A 324 13.56 -4.81 15.54
N PRO A 325 14.72 -5.38 15.94
CA PRO A 325 15.79 -5.74 15.01
C PRO A 325 15.33 -6.67 13.88
N ASP A 326 14.47 -7.65 14.17
CA ASP A 326 13.93 -8.58 13.18
C ASP A 326 13.18 -7.85 12.06
N PHE A 327 12.53 -6.73 12.37
CA PHE A 327 11.86 -5.92 11.37
C PHE A 327 12.85 -5.18 10.47
N VAL A 328 13.97 -4.74 11.01
CA VAL A 328 15.05 -4.13 10.21
C VAL A 328 15.64 -5.17 9.25
N ASP A 329 15.90 -6.39 9.70
CA ASP A 329 16.40 -7.47 8.86
C ASP A 329 15.39 -7.87 7.77
N TYR A 330 14.10 -7.92 8.12
CA TYR A 330 13.03 -8.10 7.14
C TYR A 330 13.06 -7.01 6.05
N GLN A 331 13.17 -5.74 6.43
CA GLN A 331 13.19 -4.64 5.45
C GLN A 331 14.47 -4.63 4.59
N ARG A 332 15.62 -5.04 5.14
CA ARG A 332 16.84 -5.27 4.35
C ARG A 332 16.61 -6.34 3.28
N GLN A 333 15.96 -7.44 3.65
CA GLN A 333 15.62 -8.51 2.70
C GLN A 333 14.61 -8.02 1.66
N VAL A 334 13.65 -7.16 2.02
CA VAL A 334 12.71 -6.53 1.07
C VAL A 334 13.45 -5.75 -0.01
N ILE A 335 14.43 -4.92 0.37
CA ILE A 335 15.25 -4.14 -0.58
C ILE A 335 16.15 -5.06 -1.42
N SER A 336 16.81 -6.04 -0.79
CA SER A 336 17.66 -7.02 -1.50
C SER A 336 16.87 -7.76 -2.57
N ASN A 337 15.72 -8.30 -2.19
CA ASN A 337 14.80 -8.97 -3.09
C ASN A 337 14.35 -8.07 -4.25
N SER A 338 14.04 -6.79 -3.96
CA SER A 338 13.61 -5.84 -4.98
C SER A 338 14.71 -5.54 -5.99
N LYS A 339 15.95 -5.36 -5.53
CA LYS A 339 17.13 -5.15 -6.40
C LYS A 339 17.43 -6.38 -7.23
N THR A 340 17.42 -7.58 -6.64
CA THR A 340 17.61 -8.84 -7.37
C THR A 340 16.53 -9.05 -8.42
N PHE A 341 15.26 -8.78 -8.07
CA PHE A 341 14.15 -8.87 -9.01
C PHE A 341 14.31 -7.88 -10.18
N ALA A 342 14.67 -6.62 -9.89
CA ALA A 342 14.94 -5.60 -10.91
C ALA A 342 16.06 -6.05 -11.88
N ASN A 343 17.18 -6.52 -11.35
CA ASN A 343 18.30 -6.99 -12.15
C ASN A 343 17.91 -8.19 -13.02
N ALA A 344 17.23 -9.18 -12.45
CA ALA A 344 16.79 -10.37 -13.19
C ALA A 344 15.79 -10.03 -14.32
N LEU A 345 14.97 -8.99 -14.16
CA LEU A 345 14.11 -8.47 -15.21
C LEU A 345 14.91 -7.75 -16.31
N MET A 346 15.86 -6.88 -15.93
CA MET A 346 16.71 -6.18 -16.90
C MET A 346 17.59 -7.13 -17.71
N GLU A 347 18.15 -8.18 -17.11
CA GLU A 347 18.90 -9.25 -17.80
C GLU A 347 18.04 -9.98 -18.84
N ARG A 348 16.72 -10.03 -18.64
CA ARG A 348 15.75 -10.58 -19.62
C ARG A 348 15.28 -9.53 -20.65
N GLY A 349 15.92 -8.34 -20.65
CA GLY A 349 15.64 -7.27 -21.59
C GLY A 349 14.34 -6.52 -21.33
N TYR A 350 13.89 -6.44 -20.07
CA TYR A 350 12.82 -5.52 -19.66
C TYR A 350 13.38 -4.16 -19.32
N GLU A 351 12.64 -3.12 -19.69
CA GLU A 351 12.91 -1.75 -19.28
C GLU A 351 12.18 -1.45 -17.96
N LEU A 352 12.89 -0.89 -17.00
CA LEU A 352 12.32 -0.42 -15.74
C LEU A 352 12.27 1.10 -15.76
N VAL A 353 11.13 1.68 -15.37
CA VAL A 353 11.03 3.12 -15.18
C VAL A 353 12.09 3.57 -14.17
N SER A 354 12.81 4.64 -14.49
CA SER A 354 14.00 5.14 -13.78
C SER A 354 15.23 4.21 -13.76
N GLY A 355 15.25 3.14 -14.55
CA GLY A 355 16.39 2.25 -14.70
C GLY A 355 16.70 1.36 -13.49
N GLY A 356 15.73 1.13 -12.57
CA GLY A 356 15.91 0.25 -11.41
C GLY A 356 15.08 0.61 -10.19
N THR A 357 15.56 0.24 -8.99
CA THR A 357 14.86 0.52 -7.73
C THR A 357 15.79 0.77 -6.56
N ASP A 358 15.40 1.70 -5.68
CA ASP A 358 16.03 1.96 -4.38
C ASP A 358 15.15 1.47 -3.21
N ASN A 359 13.91 1.03 -3.50
CA ASN A 359 12.93 0.65 -2.49
C ASN A 359 12.33 -0.74 -2.73
N HIS A 360 11.08 -0.96 -2.33
CA HIS A 360 10.39 -2.25 -2.31
C HIS A 360 9.63 -2.59 -3.60
N LEU A 361 9.65 -1.74 -4.61
CA LEU A 361 8.86 -1.94 -5.84
C LEU A 361 9.67 -1.70 -7.11
N VAL A 362 9.22 -2.33 -8.18
CA VAL A 362 9.67 -2.10 -9.56
C VAL A 362 8.46 -1.71 -10.43
N LEU A 363 8.69 -0.83 -11.41
CA LEU A 363 7.72 -0.48 -12.43
C LEU A 363 8.29 -0.86 -13.80
N VAL A 364 7.74 -1.92 -14.38
CA VAL A 364 8.18 -2.46 -15.68
C VAL A 364 7.45 -1.75 -16.80
N ASP A 365 8.18 -1.20 -17.76
CA ASP A 365 7.65 -0.68 -19.01
C ASP A 365 7.60 -1.79 -20.07
N LEU A 366 6.41 -2.11 -20.57
CA LEU A 366 6.20 -3.19 -21.53
C LEU A 366 6.14 -2.72 -23.00
N ARG A 367 6.34 -1.41 -23.26
CA ARG A 367 6.26 -0.85 -24.61
C ARG A 367 7.31 -1.46 -25.53
N SER A 368 8.54 -1.66 -25.05
CA SER A 368 9.62 -2.30 -25.80
C SER A 368 9.33 -3.77 -26.16
N LYS A 369 8.49 -4.44 -25.35
CA LYS A 369 8.01 -5.82 -25.64
C LYS A 369 6.79 -5.85 -26.55
N GLY A 370 6.22 -4.70 -26.92
CA GLY A 370 5.07 -4.62 -27.80
C GLY A 370 3.75 -5.11 -27.20
N ILE A 371 3.61 -5.03 -25.87
CA ILE A 371 2.38 -5.41 -25.12
C ILE A 371 2.07 -4.35 -24.07
N ASP A 372 0.88 -4.40 -23.51
CA ASP A 372 0.43 -3.50 -22.44
C ASP A 372 0.20 -4.25 -21.11
N GLY A 373 0.22 -3.47 -20.02
CA GLY A 373 0.08 -4.01 -18.67
C GLY A 373 -1.27 -4.67 -18.40
N ALA A 374 -2.35 -4.26 -19.08
CA ALA A 374 -3.67 -4.83 -18.83
C ALA A 374 -3.79 -6.27 -19.34
N ARG A 375 -3.14 -6.60 -20.45
CA ARG A 375 -3.07 -7.97 -20.96
C ARG A 375 -2.21 -8.86 -20.10
N VAL A 376 -1.03 -8.37 -19.72
CA VAL A 376 -0.11 -9.11 -18.87
C VAL A 376 -0.71 -9.33 -17.47
N GLU A 377 -1.33 -8.32 -16.85
CA GLU A 377 -2.04 -8.45 -15.57
C GLU A 377 -3.07 -9.59 -15.62
N ARG A 378 -3.86 -9.70 -16.72
CA ARG A 378 -4.87 -10.76 -16.84
C ARG A 378 -4.26 -12.14 -16.90
N VAL A 379 -3.20 -12.35 -17.69
CA VAL A 379 -2.51 -13.65 -17.77
C VAL A 379 -1.85 -14.01 -16.44
N MET A 380 -1.20 -13.04 -15.80
CA MET A 380 -0.61 -13.23 -14.46
C MET A 380 -1.66 -13.61 -13.42
N GLU A 381 -2.81 -12.94 -13.40
CA GLU A 381 -3.91 -13.27 -12.48
C GLU A 381 -4.37 -14.72 -12.65
N LEU A 382 -4.57 -15.16 -13.89
CA LEU A 382 -4.95 -16.54 -14.20
C LEU A 382 -3.87 -17.57 -13.81
N ALA A 383 -2.60 -17.18 -13.89
CA ALA A 383 -1.45 -17.97 -13.46
C ALA A 383 -1.12 -17.86 -11.97
N ARG A 384 -2.03 -17.34 -11.13
CA ARG A 384 -1.81 -17.16 -9.67
C ARG A 384 -0.67 -16.19 -9.33
N MET A 385 -0.45 -15.17 -10.15
CA MET A 385 0.49 -14.08 -9.87
C MET A 385 -0.29 -12.77 -9.76
N ALA A 386 -0.41 -12.23 -8.54
CA ALA A 386 -1.12 -10.98 -8.30
C ALA A 386 -0.18 -9.77 -8.45
N CYS A 387 -0.41 -8.95 -9.45
CA CYS A 387 0.25 -7.66 -9.67
C CYS A 387 -0.79 -6.59 -10.00
N ASN A 388 -0.38 -5.39 -10.36
CA ASN A 388 -1.30 -4.43 -10.95
C ASN A 388 -0.70 -3.76 -12.19
N LYS A 389 -1.55 -3.60 -13.21
CA LYS A 389 -1.24 -2.70 -14.33
C LYS A 389 -1.04 -1.28 -13.80
N ASN A 390 -0.12 -0.55 -14.39
CA ASN A 390 0.23 0.80 -13.99
C ASN A 390 0.65 1.63 -15.19
N THR A 391 0.30 2.90 -15.21
CA THR A 391 0.82 3.84 -16.19
C THR A 391 2.32 4.01 -16.02
N VAL A 392 3.00 4.28 -17.14
CA VAL A 392 4.40 4.69 -17.18
C VAL A 392 4.48 6.11 -17.78
N PRO A 393 5.54 6.88 -17.54
CA PRO A 393 5.71 8.20 -18.15
C PRO A 393 5.51 8.15 -19.65
N GLY A 394 4.74 9.09 -20.21
CA GLY A 394 4.37 9.12 -21.62
C GLY A 394 3.12 8.31 -22.02
N ASP A 395 2.48 7.58 -21.11
CA ASP A 395 1.22 6.89 -21.38
C ASP A 395 0.07 7.88 -21.64
N LYS A 396 -0.70 7.60 -22.71
CA LYS A 396 -1.85 8.42 -23.12
C LYS A 396 -3.16 8.00 -22.46
N SER A 397 -3.25 6.81 -21.88
CA SER A 397 -4.48 6.24 -21.34
C SER A 397 -4.25 5.42 -20.08
N ALA A 398 -4.93 5.79 -19.01
CA ALA A 398 -4.96 5.01 -17.77
C ALA A 398 -5.79 3.71 -17.87
N LEU A 399 -6.60 3.53 -18.92
CA LEU A 399 -7.43 2.33 -19.13
C LEU A 399 -6.64 1.19 -19.75
N VAL A 400 -5.62 1.50 -20.56
CA VAL A 400 -4.71 0.53 -21.18
C VAL A 400 -3.29 1.01 -20.90
N PRO A 401 -2.84 0.90 -19.63
CA PRO A 401 -1.52 1.36 -19.23
C PRO A 401 -0.44 0.42 -19.76
N SER A 402 0.72 0.99 -20.09
CA SER A 402 1.83 0.25 -20.68
C SER A 402 2.70 -0.51 -19.68
N GLY A 403 2.52 -0.29 -18.39
CA GLY A 403 3.37 -0.88 -17.36
C GLY A 403 2.67 -1.86 -16.42
N VAL A 404 3.51 -2.57 -15.67
CA VAL A 404 3.12 -3.41 -14.54
C VAL A 404 3.97 -3.02 -13.33
N ARG A 405 3.29 -2.70 -12.20
CA ARG A 405 3.93 -2.45 -10.92
C ARG A 405 3.96 -3.73 -10.10
N MET A 406 5.13 -4.07 -9.57
CA MET A 406 5.33 -5.24 -8.70
C MET A 406 6.17 -4.84 -7.49
N GLY A 407 5.99 -5.56 -6.38
CA GLY A 407 6.72 -5.30 -5.13
C GLY A 407 7.03 -6.58 -4.36
N THR A 408 7.94 -6.48 -3.43
CA THR A 408 8.53 -7.62 -2.72
C THR A 408 8.05 -7.82 -1.26
N PRO A 409 7.37 -6.88 -0.57
CA PRO A 409 7.09 -7.01 0.86
C PRO A 409 6.30 -8.27 1.25
N ALA A 410 5.22 -8.58 0.52
CA ALA A 410 4.35 -9.72 0.86
C ALA A 410 5.08 -11.06 0.76
N LEU A 411 5.84 -11.28 -0.31
CA LEU A 411 6.61 -12.51 -0.50
C LEU A 411 7.78 -12.60 0.49
N THR A 412 8.46 -11.49 0.77
CA THR A 412 9.52 -11.46 1.79
C THR A 412 8.96 -11.80 3.18
N THR A 413 7.74 -11.36 3.52
CA THR A 413 7.06 -11.77 4.76
C THR A 413 6.83 -13.28 4.81
N ARG A 414 6.69 -13.96 3.68
CA ARG A 414 6.59 -15.42 3.58
C ARG A 414 7.94 -16.14 3.58
N GLY A 415 9.06 -15.41 3.68
CA GLY A 415 10.40 -15.99 3.72
C GLY A 415 11.09 -16.13 2.36
N PHE A 416 10.58 -15.49 1.30
CA PHE A 416 11.27 -15.43 0.01
C PHE A 416 12.58 -14.63 0.14
N VAL A 417 13.63 -15.12 -0.50
CA VAL A 417 14.97 -14.52 -0.56
C VAL A 417 15.37 -14.23 -2.02
N ASP A 418 16.54 -13.65 -2.22
CA ASP A 418 17.03 -13.19 -3.54
C ASP A 418 16.92 -14.25 -4.63
N ALA A 419 17.34 -15.50 -4.35
CA ALA A 419 17.26 -16.59 -5.33
C ALA A 419 15.82 -16.91 -5.77
N ASP A 420 14.85 -16.75 -4.87
CA ASP A 420 13.44 -16.96 -5.18
C ASP A 420 12.91 -15.90 -6.13
N PHE A 421 13.41 -14.64 -6.02
CA PHE A 421 13.01 -13.57 -6.92
C PHE A 421 13.59 -13.68 -8.32
N VAL A 422 14.70 -14.40 -8.51
CA VAL A 422 15.17 -14.81 -9.85
C VAL A 422 14.12 -15.72 -10.51
N GLN A 423 13.59 -16.69 -9.75
CA GLN A 423 12.52 -17.60 -10.24
C GLN A 423 11.20 -16.82 -10.48
N VAL A 424 10.87 -15.84 -9.64
CA VAL A 424 9.70 -14.97 -9.85
C VAL A 424 9.84 -14.17 -11.15
N ALA A 425 11.05 -13.68 -11.47
CA ALA A 425 11.31 -13.00 -12.74
C ALA A 425 11.14 -13.92 -13.96
N GLU A 426 11.50 -15.20 -13.84
CA GLU A 426 11.24 -16.19 -14.88
C GLU A 426 9.74 -16.44 -15.09
N PHE A 427 8.97 -16.60 -14.03
CA PHE A 427 7.52 -16.76 -14.13
C PHE A 427 6.85 -15.53 -14.75
N PHE A 428 7.32 -14.34 -14.41
CA PHE A 428 6.85 -13.10 -15.03
C PHE A 428 7.15 -13.08 -16.54
N ASP A 429 8.38 -13.40 -16.94
CA ASP A 429 8.75 -13.45 -18.36
C ASP A 429 7.88 -14.44 -19.13
N ARG A 430 7.68 -15.64 -18.62
CA ARG A 430 6.79 -16.64 -19.22
C ARG A 430 5.35 -16.12 -19.36
N ALA A 431 4.82 -15.42 -18.36
CA ALA A 431 3.48 -14.82 -18.46
C ALA A 431 3.42 -13.75 -19.57
N VAL A 432 4.49 -12.97 -19.75
CA VAL A 432 4.58 -12.00 -20.85
C VAL A 432 4.64 -12.72 -22.20
N GLN A 433 5.44 -13.79 -22.35
CA GLN A 433 5.53 -14.56 -23.60
C GLN A 433 4.19 -15.21 -23.96
N ILE A 434 3.48 -15.80 -22.99
CA ILE A 434 2.14 -16.33 -23.19
C ILE A 434 1.18 -15.22 -23.64
N SER A 435 1.25 -14.05 -23.02
CA SER A 435 0.42 -12.88 -23.38
C SER A 435 0.68 -12.41 -24.82
N LEU A 436 1.93 -12.44 -25.27
CA LEU A 436 2.33 -12.10 -26.64
C LEU A 436 1.80 -13.11 -27.65
N THR A 437 1.89 -14.41 -27.35
CA THR A 437 1.35 -15.50 -28.19
C THR A 437 -0.16 -15.34 -28.35
N ILE A 438 -0.90 -15.21 -27.25
CA ILE A 438 -2.37 -15.02 -27.29
C ILE A 438 -2.74 -13.75 -28.07
N LYS A 439 -1.99 -12.66 -27.89
CA LYS A 439 -2.22 -11.41 -28.62
C LYS A 439 -1.98 -11.57 -30.12
N LYS A 440 -0.99 -12.36 -30.52
CA LYS A 440 -0.65 -12.65 -31.93
C LYS A 440 -1.73 -13.50 -32.59
N ASP A 441 -2.25 -14.49 -31.88
CA ASP A 441 -3.23 -15.46 -32.38
C ASP A 441 -4.67 -14.89 -32.34
N ALA A 442 -4.90 -13.77 -31.64
CA ALA A 442 -6.20 -13.13 -31.57
C ALA A 442 -6.60 -12.45 -32.90
N GLU A 443 -7.83 -12.69 -33.34
CA GLU A 443 -8.41 -12.06 -34.57
C GLU A 443 -8.49 -10.52 -34.47
N SER A 444 -8.53 -10.00 -33.25
CA SER A 444 -8.67 -8.57 -32.97
C SER A 444 -7.56 -8.09 -32.04
N ARG A 445 -7.04 -6.88 -32.34
CA ARG A 445 -6.06 -6.18 -31.47
C ARG A 445 -6.68 -5.48 -30.26
N LYS A 446 -8.03 -5.51 -30.09
CA LYS A 446 -8.70 -4.81 -29.01
C LYS A 446 -8.53 -5.56 -27.69
N LEU A 447 -8.29 -4.79 -26.60
CA LEU A 447 -8.17 -5.34 -25.25
C LEU A 447 -9.41 -6.15 -24.84
N LYS A 448 -10.62 -5.63 -25.18
CA LYS A 448 -11.89 -6.32 -24.85
C LYS A 448 -11.94 -7.76 -25.40
N ASP A 449 -11.48 -7.96 -26.62
CA ASP A 449 -11.55 -9.26 -27.28
C ASP A 449 -10.48 -10.21 -26.72
N PHE A 450 -9.29 -9.69 -26.41
CA PHE A 450 -8.27 -10.42 -25.66
C PHE A 450 -8.78 -10.91 -24.29
N LEU A 451 -9.43 -10.04 -23.52
CA LEU A 451 -9.99 -10.42 -22.23
C LEU A 451 -11.13 -11.43 -22.37
N ALA A 452 -11.97 -11.31 -23.40
CA ALA A 452 -13.05 -12.23 -23.68
C ALA A 452 -12.57 -13.63 -24.11
N SER A 453 -11.37 -13.76 -24.68
CA SER A 453 -10.75 -15.05 -25.03
C SER A 453 -10.22 -15.81 -23.78
N LEU A 454 -10.13 -15.15 -22.65
CA LEU A 454 -9.62 -15.71 -21.39
C LEU A 454 -10.68 -15.59 -20.26
N PRO A 455 -11.84 -16.29 -20.39
CA PRO A 455 -12.94 -16.13 -19.42
C PRO A 455 -12.59 -16.68 -18.03
N ASP A 456 -11.78 -17.74 -17.96
CA ASP A 456 -11.35 -18.39 -16.72
C ASP A 456 -9.92 -18.99 -16.83
N GLU A 457 -9.48 -19.58 -15.74
CA GLU A 457 -8.13 -20.15 -15.59
C GLU A 457 -7.86 -21.39 -16.45
N ASN A 458 -8.87 -21.99 -17.03
CA ASN A 458 -8.75 -23.18 -17.88
C ASN A 458 -8.81 -22.84 -19.37
N ALA A 459 -8.95 -21.58 -19.73
CA ALA A 459 -9.11 -21.12 -21.10
C ALA A 459 -7.86 -21.33 -21.99
N ASN A 460 -6.68 -21.54 -21.39
CA ASN A 460 -5.42 -21.68 -22.10
C ASN A 460 -4.49 -22.68 -21.42
N ALA A 461 -3.96 -23.66 -22.15
CA ALA A 461 -3.13 -24.73 -21.61
C ALA A 461 -1.79 -24.23 -21.05
N ASP A 462 -1.16 -23.22 -21.68
CA ASP A 462 0.12 -22.67 -21.22
C ASP A 462 -0.05 -21.89 -19.92
N ILE A 463 -1.17 -21.15 -19.77
CA ILE A 463 -1.52 -20.47 -18.52
C ILE A 463 -1.75 -21.52 -17.41
N LEU A 464 -2.46 -22.62 -17.71
CA LEU A 464 -2.71 -23.70 -16.75
C LEU A 464 -1.40 -24.36 -16.30
N ALA A 465 -0.49 -24.64 -17.23
CA ALA A 465 0.82 -25.20 -16.91
C ALA A 465 1.64 -24.25 -16.01
N LEU A 466 1.74 -22.98 -16.37
CA LEU A 466 2.43 -21.97 -15.57
C LEU A 466 1.82 -21.85 -14.18
N ARG A 467 0.49 -21.86 -14.07
CA ARG A 467 -0.23 -21.83 -12.80
C ARG A 467 0.15 -22.99 -11.89
N GLN A 468 0.23 -24.21 -12.40
CA GLN A 468 0.60 -25.37 -11.59
C GLN A 468 2.04 -25.26 -11.04
N GLU A 469 2.95 -24.74 -11.84
CA GLU A 469 4.33 -24.50 -11.41
C GLU A 469 4.38 -23.39 -10.33
N VAL A 470 3.65 -22.30 -10.50
CA VAL A 470 3.53 -21.23 -9.49
C VAL A 470 2.96 -21.78 -8.18
N ILE A 471 1.89 -22.57 -8.21
CA ILE A 471 1.32 -23.20 -7.01
C ILE A 471 2.33 -24.14 -6.35
N GLY A 472 3.02 -24.99 -7.14
CA GLY A 472 4.06 -25.88 -6.65
C GLY A 472 5.22 -25.13 -6.00
N PHE A 473 5.61 -23.99 -6.55
CA PHE A 473 6.66 -23.14 -6.01
C PHE A 473 6.22 -22.44 -4.71
N THR A 474 5.09 -21.74 -4.72
CA THR A 474 4.59 -20.96 -3.57
C THR A 474 4.21 -21.81 -2.37
N SER A 475 3.79 -23.08 -2.61
CA SER A 475 3.40 -24.01 -1.54
C SER A 475 4.57 -24.46 -0.65
N LYS A 476 5.81 -24.20 -1.06
CA LYS A 476 7.02 -24.48 -0.26
C LYS A 476 7.21 -23.46 0.87
N PHE A 477 6.56 -22.30 0.78
CA PHE A 477 6.73 -21.19 1.73
C PHE A 477 5.58 -21.16 2.76
N PRO A 478 5.85 -20.68 3.99
CA PRO A 478 4.83 -20.60 5.01
C PRO A 478 3.73 -19.61 4.64
N THR A 479 2.56 -19.81 5.23
CA THR A 479 1.51 -18.79 5.32
C THR A 479 1.65 -18.02 6.62
N VAL A 480 1.49 -16.70 6.57
CA VAL A 480 1.64 -15.82 7.73
C VAL A 480 0.26 -15.34 8.20
N GLY A 481 0.11 -15.17 9.52
CA GLY A 481 -1.14 -14.67 10.11
C GLY A 481 -2.18 -15.75 10.41
N PHE A 482 -1.81 -17.02 10.27
CA PHE A 482 -2.75 -18.13 10.47
C PHE A 482 -2.14 -19.24 11.32
#